data_bd3e0c90c44946ca265ea383f3bd3b3d
#
_entry.id   bd3e0c90c44946ca265ea383f3bd3b3d
#
_cell.length_a   1.000
_cell.length_b   1.000
_cell.length_c   1.000
_cell.angle_alpha   90.00
_cell.angle_beta   90.00
_cell.angle_gamma   90.00
#
_symmetry.space_group_name_H-M   'P 1'
#
loop_
_entity.id
_entity.type
_entity.pdbx_description
1 polymer ?
#
loop_
_entity_poly.entity_id
_entity_poly.type
_entity_poly.pdbx_seq_one_letter_code
_entity_poly.pdbx_strand_id
1 'polypeptide(L)'
;MLSFNGFDQKALTFKTNGTVAVGTPVKVSADSTVAAAKADEIICGVVLSNEGDAAAVQVSGTVTLPYTGTTAPAYGYQNIAANGSGGIKVGSGRQVMVLSIDTANKVCTFIL
;
A
#
# COMPACT_ATOMS: atom_id res chain seq x y z
N MET A 1 -4.37 -18.12 -16.36
CA MET A 1 -3.87 -17.13 -15.42
C MET A 1 -5.03 -16.54 -14.62
N LEU A 2 -4.86 -16.46 -13.33
CA LEU A 2 -5.86 -15.82 -12.46
C LEU A 2 -5.66 -14.31 -12.45
N SER A 3 -6.77 -13.59 -12.37
CA SER A 3 -6.74 -12.14 -12.28
C SER A 3 -7.43 -11.69 -11.00
N PHE A 4 -6.78 -10.78 -10.28
CA PHE A 4 -7.35 -10.19 -9.06
C PHE A 4 -7.84 -8.76 -9.29
N ASN A 5 -7.81 -8.29 -10.52
CA ASN A 5 -8.20 -6.93 -10.85
C ASN A 5 -9.68 -6.72 -10.59
N GLY A 6 -10.01 -5.57 -10.01
CA GLY A 6 -11.39 -5.18 -9.78
C GLY A 6 -12.06 -5.80 -8.56
N PHE A 7 -11.35 -6.59 -7.77
CA PHE A 7 -11.93 -7.18 -6.57
C PHE A 7 -12.20 -6.08 -5.54
N ASP A 8 -13.48 -5.77 -5.33
CA ASP A 8 -13.99 -4.86 -4.28
C ASP A 8 -13.11 -3.62 -4.09
N GLN A 9 -12.63 -3.06 -5.20
CA GLN A 9 -11.73 -1.92 -5.19
C GLN A 9 -12.49 -0.66 -4.80
N LYS A 10 -12.07 -0.01 -3.73
CA LYS A 10 -12.69 1.22 -3.24
C LYS A 10 -11.64 2.28 -3.05
N ALA A 11 -12.00 3.51 -3.40
CA ALA A 11 -11.11 4.66 -3.28
C ALA A 11 -11.82 5.80 -2.57
N LEU A 12 -11.05 6.57 -1.81
CA LEU A 12 -11.49 7.78 -1.16
C LEU A 12 -10.59 8.92 -1.59
N THR A 13 -11.14 10.14 -1.60
CA THR A 13 -10.36 11.33 -1.89
C THR A 13 -9.93 11.99 -0.58
N PHE A 14 -8.63 12.24 -0.47
CA PHE A 14 -8.03 12.88 0.70
C PHE A 14 -7.32 14.15 0.30
N LYS A 15 -7.14 15.05 1.25
CA LYS A 15 -6.16 16.14 1.13
C LYS A 15 -4.77 15.57 1.27
N THR A 16 -3.79 16.24 0.68
CA THR A 16 -2.39 15.80 0.81
C THR A 16 -1.59 16.81 1.62
N ASN A 17 -0.66 16.28 2.41
CA ASN A 17 0.33 17.06 3.10
C ASN A 17 1.68 16.71 2.48
N GLY A 18 2.16 17.60 1.62
CA GLY A 18 3.33 17.35 0.81
C GLY A 18 2.99 16.61 -0.47
N THR A 19 4.01 16.13 -1.16
CA THR A 19 3.86 15.42 -2.42
C THR A 19 3.71 13.92 -2.15
N VAL A 20 2.68 13.32 -2.74
CA VAL A 20 2.50 11.87 -2.73
C VAL A 20 2.56 11.35 -4.16
N ALA A 21 3.27 10.28 -4.38
CA ALA A 21 3.43 9.69 -5.70
C ALA A 21 2.39 8.62 -5.96
N VAL A 22 1.89 8.55 -7.21
CA VAL A 22 0.95 7.50 -7.63
C VAL A 22 1.61 6.13 -7.45
N GLY A 23 0.84 5.18 -6.92
CA GLY A 23 1.33 3.81 -6.72
C GLY A 23 2.10 3.60 -5.43
N THR A 24 2.18 4.59 -4.56
CA THR A 24 2.92 4.46 -3.29
C THR A 24 1.96 4.38 -2.10
N PRO A 25 2.38 3.69 -1.01
CA PRO A 25 1.56 3.62 0.19
C PRO A 25 1.58 4.93 0.96
N VAL A 26 0.44 5.29 1.54
CA VAL A 26 0.28 6.50 2.31
C VAL A 26 -0.36 6.19 3.66
N LYS A 27 -0.22 7.13 4.60
CA LYS A 27 -0.84 7.09 5.92
C LYS A 27 -1.79 8.27 6.08
N VAL A 28 -2.76 8.15 6.97
CA VAL A 28 -3.56 9.29 7.38
C VAL A 28 -2.72 10.08 8.39
N SER A 29 -2.36 11.31 8.03
CA SER A 29 -1.45 12.13 8.84
C SER A 29 -2.17 13.19 9.65
N ALA A 30 -3.38 13.59 9.23
CA ALA A 30 -4.20 14.59 9.89
C ALA A 30 -5.64 14.40 9.45
N ASP A 31 -6.54 15.28 9.86
CA ASP A 31 -7.94 15.19 9.49
C ASP A 31 -8.12 15.23 7.97
N SER A 32 -8.71 14.17 7.41
CA SER A 32 -8.96 13.98 5.97
C SER A 32 -7.71 14.16 5.09
N THR A 33 -6.53 13.95 5.65
CA THR A 33 -5.25 14.24 5.01
C THR A 33 -4.35 13.02 5.02
N VAL A 34 -3.69 12.76 3.89
CA VAL A 34 -2.71 11.68 3.76
C VAL A 34 -1.33 12.23 3.45
N ALA A 35 -0.31 11.49 3.83
CA ALA A 35 1.09 11.76 3.52
C ALA A 35 1.78 10.45 3.19
N ALA A 36 2.93 10.54 2.51
CA ALA A 36 3.74 9.36 2.21
C ALA A 36 4.11 8.63 3.51
N ALA A 37 3.92 7.33 3.52
CA ALA A 37 4.24 6.53 4.69
C ALA A 37 5.76 6.32 4.76
N LYS A 38 6.33 6.62 5.93
CA LYS A 38 7.74 6.38 6.21
C LYS A 38 7.94 4.95 6.66
N ALA A 39 9.20 4.52 6.77
CA ALA A 39 9.54 3.18 7.21
C ALA A 39 8.87 2.86 8.55
N ASP A 40 8.31 1.66 8.65
CA ASP A 40 7.63 1.12 9.84
C ASP A 40 6.27 1.76 10.15
N GLU A 41 5.80 2.69 9.34
CA GLU A 41 4.48 3.29 9.55
C GLU A 41 3.37 2.41 8.96
N ILE A 42 2.19 2.49 9.56
CA ILE A 42 1.01 1.74 9.12
C ILE A 42 0.38 2.47 7.94
N ILE A 43 0.16 1.76 6.84
CA ILE A 43 -0.44 2.33 5.65
C ILE A 43 -1.96 2.27 5.72
N CYS A 44 -2.63 3.28 5.16
CA CYS A 44 -4.09 3.25 5.00
C CYS A 44 -4.50 2.82 3.60
N GLY A 45 -3.64 2.99 2.62
CA GLY A 45 -3.94 2.65 1.24
C GLY A 45 -2.83 3.06 0.30
N VAL A 46 -3.13 3.02 -0.99
CA VAL A 46 -2.19 3.28 -2.08
C VAL A 46 -2.76 4.37 -2.97
N VAL A 47 -1.91 5.32 -3.38
CA VAL A 47 -2.33 6.45 -4.21
C VAL A 47 -2.67 5.99 -5.62
N LEU A 48 -3.89 6.29 -6.07
CA LEU A 48 -4.34 6.03 -7.44
C LEU A 48 -4.12 7.22 -8.35
N SER A 49 -4.34 8.43 -7.83
CA SER A 49 -4.13 9.66 -8.58
C SER A 49 -3.76 10.79 -7.63
N ASN A 50 -3.02 11.75 -8.15
CA ASN A 50 -2.57 12.92 -7.39
C ASN A 50 -2.91 14.16 -8.20
N GLU A 51 -3.67 15.09 -7.61
CA GLU A 51 -4.13 16.32 -8.25
C GLU A 51 -3.70 17.54 -7.43
N GLY A 52 -2.43 17.64 -7.11
CA GLY A 52 -1.89 18.75 -6.34
C GLY A 52 -2.14 18.59 -4.85
N ASP A 53 -3.21 19.23 -4.36
CA ASP A 53 -3.54 19.23 -2.93
C ASP A 53 -4.55 18.14 -2.55
N ALA A 54 -4.92 17.27 -3.50
CA ALA A 54 -5.83 16.15 -3.26
C ALA A 54 -5.31 14.90 -3.94
N ALA A 55 -5.66 13.74 -3.40
CA ALA A 55 -5.30 12.46 -3.97
C ALA A 55 -6.43 11.45 -3.80
N ALA A 56 -6.65 10.63 -4.81
CA ALA A 56 -7.50 9.45 -4.69
C ALA A 56 -6.65 8.30 -4.16
N VAL A 57 -7.10 7.68 -3.07
CA VAL A 57 -6.37 6.63 -2.39
C VAL A 57 -7.22 5.37 -2.37
N GLN A 58 -6.66 4.27 -2.87
CA GLN A 58 -7.31 2.96 -2.79
C GLN A 58 -7.18 2.45 -1.36
N VAL A 59 -8.30 2.28 -0.69
CA VAL A 59 -8.33 1.85 0.72
C VAL A 59 -8.82 0.42 0.89
N SER A 60 -9.27 -0.20 -0.19
CA SER A 60 -9.76 -1.58 -0.18
C SER A 60 -9.52 -2.22 -1.53
N GLY A 61 -9.47 -3.55 -1.57
CA GLY A 61 -9.28 -4.31 -2.79
C GLY A 61 -7.85 -4.77 -2.98
N THR A 62 -7.55 -5.22 -4.19
CA THR A 62 -6.26 -5.83 -4.52
C THR A 62 -5.24 -4.78 -4.93
N VAL A 63 -4.05 -4.85 -4.34
CA VAL A 63 -2.93 -3.98 -4.72
C VAL A 63 -1.68 -4.81 -4.92
N THR A 64 -0.77 -4.30 -5.76
CA THR A 64 0.54 -4.89 -6.01
C THR A 64 1.61 -3.85 -5.72
N LEU A 65 2.51 -4.17 -4.80
CA LEU A 65 3.59 -3.28 -4.39
C LEU A 65 4.91 -4.04 -4.28
N PRO A 66 6.04 -3.36 -4.49
CA PRO A 66 7.33 -3.94 -4.18
C PRO A 66 7.49 -4.14 -2.67
N TYR A 67 8.25 -5.16 -2.29
CA TYR A 67 8.61 -5.37 -0.89
C TYR A 67 10.12 -5.38 -0.74
N THR A 68 10.59 -5.02 0.45
CA THR A 68 12.00 -5.02 0.79
C THR A 68 12.20 -5.73 2.12
N GLY A 69 13.47 -5.87 2.52
CA GLY A 69 13.84 -6.54 3.76
C GLY A 69 14.36 -7.95 3.53
N THR A 70 14.86 -8.55 4.59
CA THR A 70 15.43 -9.89 4.56
C THR A 70 14.37 -10.98 4.63
N THR A 71 13.18 -10.64 5.09
CA THR A 71 12.07 -11.58 5.23
C THR A 71 11.04 -11.31 4.14
N ALA A 72 10.78 -12.31 3.29
CA ALA A 72 9.72 -12.21 2.30
C ALA A 72 8.34 -12.32 2.98
N PRO A 73 7.31 -11.65 2.46
CA PRO A 73 5.95 -11.85 2.96
C PRO A 73 5.52 -13.32 2.84
N ALA A 74 4.69 -13.77 3.75
CA ALA A 74 4.11 -15.11 3.70
C ALA A 74 2.74 -15.06 3.01
N TYR A 75 2.34 -16.18 2.42
CA TYR A 75 1.00 -16.31 1.86
C TYR A 75 -0.05 -16.28 2.96
N GLY A 76 -1.24 -15.80 2.62
CA GLY A 76 -2.34 -15.67 3.58
C GLY A 76 -2.19 -14.38 4.37
N TYR A 77 -2.61 -14.38 5.61
CA TYR A 77 -2.59 -13.17 6.44
C TYR A 77 -1.17 -12.87 6.91
N GLN A 78 -0.73 -11.65 6.65
CA GLN A 78 0.60 -11.17 6.97
C GLN A 78 0.51 -9.72 7.43
N ASN A 79 1.20 -9.41 8.51
CA ASN A 79 1.34 -8.02 8.96
C ASN A 79 2.44 -7.34 8.16
N ILE A 80 2.13 -6.19 7.60
CA ILE A 80 3.07 -5.40 6.80
C ILE A 80 3.10 -3.95 7.28
N ALA A 81 4.19 -3.29 6.97
CA ALA A 81 4.36 -1.85 7.20
C ALA A 81 4.99 -1.24 5.95
N ALA A 82 4.98 0.09 5.88
CA ALA A 82 5.70 0.79 4.81
C ALA A 82 7.19 0.58 4.94
N ASN A 83 7.90 0.56 3.81
CA ASN A 83 9.36 0.45 3.84
C ASN A 83 10.07 1.81 3.72
N GLY A 84 9.32 2.88 3.52
CA GLY A 84 9.87 4.22 3.35
C GLY A 84 10.38 4.53 1.96
N SER A 85 10.27 3.59 1.02
CA SER A 85 10.80 3.72 -0.34
C SER A 85 9.75 3.41 -1.41
N GLY A 86 8.48 3.63 -1.09
CA GLY A 86 7.39 3.43 -2.03
C GLY A 86 6.83 2.01 -2.06
N GLY A 87 7.21 1.15 -1.12
CA GLY A 87 6.72 -0.22 -1.03
C GLY A 87 6.43 -0.63 0.40
N ILE A 88 6.48 -1.93 0.65
CA ILE A 88 6.16 -2.52 1.94
C ILE A 88 7.27 -3.43 2.42
N LYS A 89 7.20 -3.80 3.69
CA LYS A 89 8.04 -4.84 4.30
C LYS A 89 7.23 -5.58 5.35
N VAL A 90 7.68 -6.79 5.68
CA VAL A 90 7.12 -7.54 6.79
C VAL A 90 7.43 -6.81 8.10
N GLY A 91 6.43 -6.61 8.92
CA GLY A 91 6.62 -5.91 10.18
C GLY A 91 5.32 -5.74 10.95
N SER A 92 5.40 -5.06 12.08
CA SER A 92 4.22 -4.77 12.90
C SER A 92 3.44 -3.62 12.29
N GLY A 93 2.32 -3.93 11.67
CA GLY A 93 1.53 -2.91 11.03
C GLY A 93 0.16 -3.43 10.66
N ARG A 94 -0.27 -3.14 9.45
CA ARG A 94 -1.58 -3.56 8.97
C ARG A 94 -1.54 -5.02 8.52
N GLN A 95 -2.54 -5.79 8.94
CA GLN A 95 -2.73 -7.16 8.45
C GLN A 95 -3.39 -7.11 7.07
N VAL A 96 -2.79 -7.81 6.12
CA VAL A 96 -3.32 -7.95 4.76
C VAL A 96 -3.32 -9.42 4.38
N MET A 97 -4.11 -9.77 3.37
CA MET A 97 -4.07 -11.14 2.83
C MET A 97 -3.21 -11.17 1.58
N VAL A 98 -2.09 -11.87 1.65
CA VAL A 98 -1.15 -11.99 0.55
C VAL A 98 -1.62 -13.08 -0.41
N LEU A 99 -1.79 -12.72 -1.67
CA LEU A 99 -2.31 -13.60 -2.71
C LEU A 99 -1.20 -14.17 -3.60
N SER A 100 -0.17 -13.37 -3.89
CA SER A 100 0.86 -13.73 -4.84
C SER A 100 2.17 -13.04 -4.47
N ILE A 101 3.28 -13.76 -4.61
CA ILE A 101 4.61 -13.24 -4.32
C ILE A 101 5.52 -13.57 -5.49
N ASP A 102 6.16 -12.55 -6.05
CA ASP A 102 7.20 -12.70 -7.05
C ASP A 102 8.55 -12.43 -6.38
N THR A 103 9.25 -13.48 -6.01
CA THR A 103 10.52 -13.35 -5.28
C THR A 103 11.65 -12.88 -6.18
N ALA A 104 11.56 -13.13 -7.48
CA ALA A 104 12.59 -12.69 -8.43
C ALA A 104 12.60 -11.17 -8.57
N ASN A 105 11.42 -10.55 -8.67
CA ASN A 105 11.27 -9.10 -8.82
C ASN A 105 10.95 -8.41 -7.49
N LYS A 106 10.77 -9.16 -6.42
CA LYS A 106 10.39 -8.66 -5.09
C LYS A 106 9.12 -7.82 -5.15
N VAL A 107 8.06 -8.41 -5.68
CA VAL A 107 6.74 -7.79 -5.79
C VAL A 107 5.72 -8.69 -5.14
N CYS A 108 4.77 -8.10 -4.46
CA CYS A 108 3.74 -8.82 -3.70
C CYS A 108 2.36 -8.25 -4.05
N THR A 109 1.41 -9.15 -4.28
CA THR A 109 0.00 -8.79 -4.51
C THR A 109 -0.81 -9.21 -3.30
N PHE A 110 -1.58 -8.28 -2.76
CA PHE A 110 -2.34 -8.53 -1.54
C PHE A 110 -3.65 -7.76 -1.54
N ILE A 111 -4.54 -8.14 -0.63
CA ILE A 111 -5.81 -7.45 -0.40
C ILE A 111 -5.68 -6.58 0.84
N LEU A 112 -6.01 -5.30 0.67
CA LEU A 112 -6.05 -4.33 1.77
C LEU A 112 -7.20 -4.61 2.73
#